data_23f0f2ca8104c8da189d1a4a9c1db8a2
#
_entry.id   23f0f2ca8104c8da189d1a4a9c1db8a2
#
_cell.length_a   1.000
_cell.length_b   1.000
_cell.length_c   1.000
_cell.angle_alpha   90.00
_cell.angle_beta   90.00
_cell.angle_gamma   90.00
#
_symmetry.space_group_name_H-M   'P 1'
#
loop_
_entity.id
_entity.type
_entity.pdbx_description
1 polymer ?
#
loop_
_entity_poly.entity_id
_entity_poly.type
_entity_poly.pdbx_seq_one_letter_code
_entity_poly.pdbx_strand_id
1 'polypeptide(L)'
;MRHISTGALPAALVSSLIAVSGAAHAQADKAFFNGKTVTYIVATAPGGGYDTYGRLVAEYMQKYLPGSTFVVRNMPGAGHLVGTNALYASKPDGLTIGTFNTGLIYTQLAKHQGVKFDLTKMSWIGKAATDPRAVIIAAQSPIKAWGDLAKMRDQQNFATSGPGGANFVETLALTAILKLPIKMLSGYNGTDDQLAMRRGEIIGSIGSRSSFEQFVNNGYGRFIGQFGGVEKDVPQMADLVKGNVEAERLVRLITAQGDIARLTAGPPDIPAPQLSALREAYKQSMEDKDLQARAIKLEKPVEPLYGVDVAKAVTEALNQSPEVINLLVEGFSKGK
;
A
#
# COMPACT_ATOMS: atom_id res chain seq x y z
N MET A 1 63.42 17.20 42.03
CA MET A 1 62.27 17.51 41.23
C MET A 1 61.88 16.25 40.48
N ARG A 2 60.78 15.58 40.90
CA ARG A 2 60.31 14.35 40.29
C ARG A 2 59.13 14.71 39.40
N HIS A 3 59.22 14.45 38.08
CA HIS A 3 58.13 14.58 37.13
C HIS A 3 57.24 13.34 37.23
N ILE A 4 55.92 13.55 37.54
CA ILE A 4 54.88 12.54 37.49
C ILE A 4 54.26 12.60 36.08
N SER A 5 54.47 11.53 35.33
CA SER A 5 53.81 11.33 34.01
C SER A 5 52.45 10.72 34.22
N THR A 6 51.40 11.47 33.89
CA THR A 6 50.01 10.98 33.84
C THR A 6 49.75 10.28 32.48
N GLY A 7 49.64 8.95 32.51
CA GLY A 7 49.31 8.16 31.35
C GLY A 7 47.83 8.32 31.01
N ALA A 8 47.52 8.74 29.78
CA ALA A 8 46.19 8.73 29.21
C ALA A 8 45.83 7.30 28.77
N LEU A 9 44.79 6.70 29.35
CA LEU A 9 44.20 5.46 28.84
C LEU A 9 43.48 5.72 27.49
N PRO A 10 43.60 4.81 26.53
CA PRO A 10 42.99 5.01 25.22
C PRO A 10 41.47 4.82 25.25
N ALA A 11 40.75 5.84 24.81
CA ALA A 11 39.27 5.87 24.64
C ALA A 11 38.73 4.88 23.59
N ALA A 12 39.59 4.07 22.96
CA ALA A 12 39.22 3.16 21.87
C ALA A 12 38.54 1.86 22.31
N LEU A 13 38.56 1.49 23.58
CA LEU A 13 38.00 0.20 24.06
C LEU A 13 36.48 0.25 24.38
N VAL A 14 35.93 1.44 24.60
CA VAL A 14 34.50 1.57 24.97
C VAL A 14 33.57 1.49 23.76
N SER A 15 34.01 1.96 22.59
CA SER A 15 33.19 1.93 21.35
C SER A 15 32.97 0.52 20.80
N SER A 16 33.86 -0.42 21.04
CA SER A 16 33.79 -1.79 20.54
C SER A 16 32.75 -2.66 21.31
N LEU A 17 32.53 -2.36 22.60
CA LEU A 17 31.60 -3.13 23.43
C LEU A 17 30.10 -2.82 23.10
N ILE A 18 29.81 -1.59 22.69
CA ILE A 18 28.42 -1.17 22.37
C ILE A 18 27.94 -1.81 21.05
N ALA A 19 28.82 -1.94 20.06
CA ALA A 19 28.50 -2.56 18.77
C ALA A 19 28.24 -4.08 18.90
N VAL A 20 28.96 -4.79 19.79
CA VAL A 20 28.79 -6.23 20.03
C VAL A 20 27.47 -6.53 20.74
N SER A 21 27.03 -5.66 21.66
CA SER A 21 25.77 -5.84 22.37
C SER A 21 24.55 -5.71 21.43
N GLY A 22 24.58 -4.76 20.50
CA GLY A 22 23.47 -4.58 19.53
C GLY A 22 23.31 -5.75 18.58
N ALA A 23 24.41 -6.32 18.08
CA ALA A 23 24.38 -7.48 17.19
C ALA A 23 23.87 -8.75 17.91
N ALA A 24 24.23 -8.96 19.18
CA ALA A 24 23.79 -10.11 19.97
C ALA A 24 22.28 -10.04 20.27
N HIS A 25 21.72 -8.88 20.55
CA HIS A 25 20.26 -8.72 20.75
C HIS A 25 19.49 -8.97 19.46
N ALA A 26 19.92 -8.40 18.32
CA ALA A 26 19.28 -8.62 17.03
C ALA A 26 19.29 -10.11 16.60
N GLN A 27 20.36 -10.85 16.95
CA GLN A 27 20.45 -12.29 16.70
C GLN A 27 19.50 -13.10 17.59
N ALA A 28 19.36 -12.73 18.86
CA ALA A 28 18.44 -13.38 19.80
C ALA A 28 16.97 -13.15 19.41
N ASP A 29 16.64 -11.93 18.95
CA ASP A 29 15.28 -11.58 18.49
C ASP A 29 14.86 -12.40 17.26
N LYS A 30 15.78 -12.66 16.33
CA LYS A 30 15.52 -13.51 15.15
C LYS A 30 15.37 -14.99 15.52
N ALA A 31 16.03 -15.46 16.59
CA ALA A 31 15.95 -16.84 17.04
C ALA A 31 14.53 -17.26 17.46
N PHE A 32 13.68 -16.31 17.87
CA PHE A 32 12.27 -16.58 18.15
C PHE A 32 11.54 -17.21 16.96
N PHE A 33 11.87 -16.81 15.73
CA PHE A 33 11.20 -17.27 14.52
C PHE A 33 11.68 -18.66 14.05
N ASN A 34 12.76 -19.20 14.60
CA ASN A 34 13.25 -20.51 14.22
C ASN A 34 12.21 -21.61 14.52
N GLY A 35 11.91 -22.44 13.53
CA GLY A 35 10.87 -23.46 13.59
C GLY A 35 9.43 -22.92 13.63
N LYS A 36 9.22 -21.60 13.43
CA LYS A 36 7.88 -21.00 13.45
C LYS A 36 7.35 -20.77 12.04
N THR A 37 6.03 -20.84 11.92
CA THR A 37 5.32 -20.41 10.70
C THR A 37 4.79 -19.00 10.89
N VAL A 38 5.17 -18.10 9.97
CA VAL A 38 4.65 -16.74 9.88
C VAL A 38 3.58 -16.70 8.79
N THR A 39 2.35 -16.36 9.14
CA THR A 39 1.27 -16.12 8.18
C THR A 39 1.37 -14.70 7.65
N TYR A 40 1.52 -14.56 6.34
CA TYR A 40 1.48 -13.26 5.66
C TYR A 40 0.11 -13.09 4.98
N ILE A 41 -0.78 -12.31 5.60
CA ILE A 41 -2.11 -12.03 5.04
C ILE A 41 -1.98 -11.04 3.89
N VAL A 42 -2.52 -11.40 2.73
CA VAL A 42 -2.76 -10.49 1.62
C VAL A 42 -4.26 -10.24 1.54
N ALA A 43 -4.69 -9.02 1.87
CA ALA A 43 -6.11 -8.68 2.02
C ALA A 43 -6.86 -8.56 0.67
N THR A 44 -6.43 -9.26 -0.37
CA THR A 44 -7.04 -9.29 -1.71
C THR A 44 -6.96 -10.69 -2.32
N ALA A 45 -7.63 -10.89 -3.46
CA ALA A 45 -7.50 -12.11 -4.26
C ALA A 45 -6.09 -12.27 -4.85
N PRO A 46 -5.69 -13.50 -5.20
CA PRO A 46 -4.41 -13.75 -5.89
C PRO A 46 -4.28 -13.02 -7.23
N GLY A 47 -3.04 -12.76 -7.65
CA GLY A 47 -2.68 -12.29 -8.99
C GLY A 47 -2.59 -10.78 -9.18
N GLY A 48 -3.13 -9.96 -8.27
CA GLY A 48 -3.02 -8.50 -8.35
C GLY A 48 -1.72 -7.95 -7.75
N GLY A 49 -1.52 -6.63 -7.87
CA GLY A 49 -0.30 -5.97 -7.40
C GLY A 49 -0.02 -6.21 -5.91
N TYR A 50 -1.04 -6.19 -5.04
CA TYR A 50 -0.86 -6.50 -3.61
C TYR A 50 -0.43 -7.94 -3.36
N ASP A 51 -0.93 -8.90 -4.13
CA ASP A 51 -0.53 -10.31 -4.02
C ASP A 51 0.93 -10.51 -4.47
N THR A 52 1.30 -9.89 -5.59
CA THR A 52 2.68 -9.94 -6.10
C THR A 52 3.68 -9.37 -5.10
N TYR A 53 3.41 -8.16 -4.56
CA TYR A 53 4.28 -7.59 -3.51
C TYR A 53 4.28 -8.42 -2.23
N GLY A 54 3.11 -8.89 -1.78
CA GLY A 54 3.01 -9.70 -0.56
C GLY A 54 3.82 -10.99 -0.65
N ARG A 55 3.79 -11.68 -1.78
CA ARG A 55 4.60 -12.89 -2.02
C ARG A 55 6.09 -12.58 -2.09
N LEU A 56 6.45 -11.52 -2.80
CA LEU A 56 7.85 -11.08 -2.90
C LEU A 56 8.42 -10.73 -1.52
N VAL A 57 7.69 -9.92 -0.74
CA VAL A 57 8.09 -9.55 0.62
C VAL A 57 8.19 -10.78 1.53
N ALA A 58 7.19 -11.65 1.53
CA ALA A 58 7.16 -12.85 2.38
C ALA A 58 8.33 -13.79 2.09
N GLU A 59 8.62 -14.04 0.81
CA GLU A 59 9.72 -14.89 0.37
C GLU A 59 11.08 -14.38 0.87
N TYR A 60 11.33 -13.08 0.71
CA TYR A 60 12.61 -12.50 1.13
C TYR A 60 12.70 -12.27 2.64
N MET A 61 11.60 -11.97 3.33
CA MET A 61 11.60 -11.94 4.79
C MET A 61 11.94 -13.31 5.39
N GLN A 62 11.48 -14.39 4.79
CA GLN A 62 11.86 -15.75 5.20
C GLN A 62 13.38 -15.96 5.08
N LYS A 63 14.04 -15.46 4.04
CA LYS A 63 15.50 -15.52 3.86
C LYS A 63 16.24 -14.87 5.04
N TYR A 64 15.71 -13.79 5.59
CA TYR A 64 16.33 -13.01 6.67
C TYR A 64 15.82 -13.34 8.08
N LEU A 65 14.91 -14.32 8.19
CA LEU A 65 14.48 -14.96 9.44
C LEU A 65 14.75 -16.48 9.35
N PRO A 66 16.02 -16.90 9.47
CA PRO A 66 16.42 -18.28 9.21
C PRO A 66 15.70 -19.28 10.09
N GLY A 67 15.28 -20.39 9.51
CA GLY A 67 14.50 -21.44 10.18
C GLY A 67 12.99 -21.14 10.28
N SER A 68 12.52 -19.97 9.88
CA SER A 68 11.08 -19.68 9.77
C SER A 68 10.50 -20.20 8.45
N THR A 69 9.18 -20.38 8.43
CA THR A 69 8.41 -20.65 7.21
C THR A 69 7.37 -19.56 7.02
N PHE A 70 7.36 -18.89 5.87
CA PHE A 70 6.33 -17.91 5.54
C PHE A 70 5.24 -18.52 4.67
N VAL A 71 3.98 -18.39 5.10
CA VAL A 71 2.80 -18.85 4.37
C VAL A 71 1.95 -17.65 3.98
N VAL A 72 1.84 -17.39 2.67
CA VAL A 72 0.98 -16.32 2.16
C VAL A 72 -0.47 -16.79 2.10
N ARG A 73 -1.37 -16.04 2.73
CA ARG A 73 -2.79 -16.31 2.76
C ARG A 73 -3.58 -15.14 2.19
N ASN A 74 -4.26 -15.35 1.07
CA ASN A 74 -5.17 -14.37 0.51
C ASN A 74 -6.50 -14.37 1.29
N MET A 75 -6.94 -13.17 1.71
CA MET A 75 -8.21 -12.95 2.42
C MET A 75 -8.97 -11.78 1.80
N PRO A 76 -9.56 -11.97 0.59
CA PRO A 76 -10.31 -10.92 -0.09
C PRO A 76 -11.64 -10.62 0.62
N GLY A 77 -12.22 -9.49 0.29
CA GLY A 77 -13.59 -9.11 0.69
C GLY A 77 -13.69 -7.65 1.13
N ALA A 78 -14.81 -7.03 0.73
CA ALA A 78 -15.18 -5.66 1.04
C ALA A 78 -14.04 -4.65 0.84
N GLY A 79 -13.27 -4.76 -0.27
CA GLY A 79 -12.17 -3.86 -0.55
C GLY A 79 -11.06 -3.88 0.49
N HIS A 80 -10.59 -5.07 0.88
CA HIS A 80 -9.55 -5.33 1.88
C HIS A 80 -10.01 -5.27 3.36
N LEU A 81 -11.24 -4.85 3.68
CA LEU A 81 -11.72 -4.78 5.07
C LEU A 81 -11.68 -6.15 5.77
N VAL A 82 -12.06 -7.23 5.08
CA VAL A 82 -12.10 -8.59 5.67
C VAL A 82 -10.70 -9.01 6.14
N GLY A 83 -9.71 -8.98 5.26
CA GLY A 83 -8.35 -9.39 5.59
C GLY A 83 -7.69 -8.49 6.62
N THR A 84 -7.93 -7.18 6.57
CA THR A 84 -7.33 -6.23 7.53
C THR A 84 -7.97 -6.35 8.92
N ASN A 85 -9.29 -6.53 9.01
CA ASN A 85 -9.94 -6.81 10.29
C ASN A 85 -9.40 -8.11 10.92
N ALA A 86 -9.19 -9.16 10.11
CA ALA A 86 -8.61 -10.42 10.57
C ALA A 86 -7.16 -10.25 11.04
N LEU A 87 -6.35 -9.48 10.29
CA LEU A 87 -4.99 -9.14 10.69
C LEU A 87 -4.96 -8.37 12.02
N TYR A 88 -5.78 -7.34 12.15
CA TYR A 88 -5.85 -6.50 13.36
C TYR A 88 -6.25 -7.29 14.61
N ALA A 89 -7.16 -8.26 14.46
CA ALA A 89 -7.65 -9.11 15.54
C ALA A 89 -6.77 -10.35 15.81
N SER A 90 -5.67 -10.52 15.08
CA SER A 90 -4.78 -11.68 15.28
C SER A 90 -3.97 -11.54 16.57
N LYS A 91 -3.35 -12.65 17.02
CA LYS A 91 -2.48 -12.64 18.21
C LYS A 91 -1.28 -11.72 17.99
N PRO A 92 -0.89 -10.90 18.98
CA PRO A 92 0.25 -9.99 18.86
C PRO A 92 1.59 -10.70 19.15
N ASP A 93 1.82 -11.89 18.59
CA ASP A 93 3.02 -12.68 18.82
C ASP A 93 4.07 -12.52 17.70
N GLY A 94 3.76 -11.71 16.67
CA GLY A 94 4.63 -11.51 15.51
C GLY A 94 4.54 -12.62 14.46
N LEU A 95 3.68 -13.65 14.64
CA LEU A 95 3.52 -14.75 13.69
C LEU A 95 2.40 -14.53 12.67
N THR A 96 1.70 -13.40 12.75
CA THR A 96 0.74 -12.95 11.75
C THR A 96 1.04 -11.51 11.37
N ILE A 97 1.37 -11.30 10.11
CA ILE A 97 1.60 -9.97 9.51
C ILE A 97 0.87 -9.92 8.17
N GLY A 98 0.79 -8.76 7.53
CA GLY A 98 0.11 -8.73 6.22
C GLY A 98 0.16 -7.38 5.53
N THR A 99 -0.39 -7.37 4.31
CA THR A 99 -0.51 -6.20 3.45
C THR A 99 -1.95 -5.94 3.05
N PHE A 100 -2.27 -4.66 2.91
CA PHE A 100 -3.59 -4.15 2.53
C PHE A 100 -3.44 -2.82 1.80
N ASN A 101 -4.53 -2.31 1.21
CA ASN A 101 -4.46 -1.04 0.49
C ASN A 101 -4.63 0.18 1.40
N THR A 102 -4.11 1.31 0.95
CA THR A 102 -4.18 2.60 1.64
C THR A 102 -5.59 3.21 1.66
N GLY A 103 -6.53 2.69 0.88
CA GLY A 103 -7.95 3.09 0.92
C GLY A 103 -8.61 2.86 2.27
N LEU A 104 -8.00 2.02 3.13
CA LEU A 104 -8.44 1.83 4.51
C LEU A 104 -8.27 3.08 5.37
N ILE A 105 -7.39 4.01 4.98
CA ILE A 105 -7.29 5.35 5.59
C ILE A 105 -8.58 6.13 5.34
N TYR A 106 -9.12 6.10 4.12
CA TYR A 106 -10.40 6.74 3.79
C TYR A 106 -11.55 6.16 4.61
N THR A 107 -11.62 4.83 4.73
CA THR A 107 -12.68 4.16 5.48
C THR A 107 -12.60 4.42 6.98
N GLN A 108 -11.41 4.51 7.54
CA GLN A 108 -11.22 4.88 8.95
C GLN A 108 -11.60 6.35 9.19
N LEU A 109 -11.16 7.28 8.34
CA LEU A 109 -11.52 8.70 8.41
C LEU A 109 -13.04 8.91 8.32
N ALA A 110 -13.71 8.20 7.42
CA ALA A 110 -15.15 8.25 7.25
C ALA A 110 -15.93 7.45 8.31
N LYS A 111 -15.27 6.82 9.28
CA LYS A 111 -15.87 5.96 10.31
C LYS A 111 -16.83 4.90 9.72
N HIS A 112 -16.42 4.29 8.60
CA HIS A 112 -17.23 3.27 7.94
C HIS A 112 -17.51 2.08 8.88
N GLN A 113 -18.78 1.65 8.96
CA GLN A 113 -19.24 0.61 9.91
C GLN A 113 -18.50 -0.74 9.81
N GLY A 114 -17.87 -1.05 8.67
CA GLY A 114 -17.09 -2.27 8.46
C GLY A 114 -15.68 -2.22 9.07
N VAL A 115 -15.22 -1.06 9.56
CA VAL A 115 -13.89 -0.88 10.14
C VAL A 115 -13.89 -1.40 11.57
N LYS A 116 -13.03 -2.40 11.85
CA LYS A 116 -12.80 -2.98 13.18
C LYS A 116 -11.33 -2.87 13.60
N PHE A 117 -10.59 -1.97 12.97
CA PHE A 117 -9.18 -1.70 13.23
C PHE A 117 -8.98 -0.21 13.53
N ASP A 118 -7.81 0.08 14.09
CA ASP A 118 -7.27 1.43 14.23
C ASP A 118 -5.86 1.43 13.66
N LEU A 119 -5.67 2.07 12.51
CA LEU A 119 -4.38 2.10 11.81
C LEU A 119 -3.29 2.77 12.65
N THR A 120 -3.65 3.67 13.60
CA THR A 120 -2.67 4.31 14.49
C THR A 120 -2.06 3.34 15.50
N LYS A 121 -2.73 2.20 15.75
CA LYS A 121 -2.31 1.19 16.74
C LYS A 121 -1.59 -0.02 16.11
N MET A 122 -1.61 -0.15 14.79
CA MET A 122 -0.94 -1.28 14.14
C MET A 122 0.56 -1.28 14.38
N SER A 123 1.14 -2.47 14.48
CA SER A 123 2.59 -2.67 14.54
C SER A 123 3.17 -2.51 13.12
N TRP A 124 3.52 -1.29 12.75
CA TRP A 124 4.05 -0.98 11.43
C TRP A 124 5.44 -1.57 11.23
N ILE A 125 5.61 -2.30 10.12
CA ILE A 125 6.84 -3.00 9.75
C ILE A 125 7.54 -2.26 8.62
N GLY A 126 6.85 -1.99 7.52
CA GLY A 126 7.42 -1.29 6.38
C GLY A 126 6.40 -0.89 5.31
N LYS A 127 6.86 -0.10 4.37
CA LYS A 127 6.25 0.23 3.09
C LYS A 127 7.20 -0.25 1.99
N ALA A 128 6.72 -0.93 0.95
CA ALA A 128 7.59 -1.43 -0.12
C ALA A 128 7.76 -0.45 -1.29
N ALA A 129 6.76 0.40 -1.55
CA ALA A 129 6.79 1.25 -2.75
C ALA A 129 6.04 2.58 -2.57
N THR A 130 6.46 3.57 -3.33
CA THR A 130 5.60 4.64 -3.84
C THR A 130 4.91 4.09 -5.09
N ASP A 131 3.60 4.18 -5.16
CA ASP A 131 2.82 3.60 -6.26
C ASP A 131 1.69 4.56 -6.65
N PRO A 132 1.96 5.48 -7.57
CA PRO A 132 0.99 6.47 -8.01
C PRO A 132 -0.32 5.81 -8.45
N ARG A 133 -1.41 6.53 -8.25
CA ARG A 133 -2.72 6.10 -8.75
C ARG A 133 -2.88 6.55 -10.20
N ALA A 134 -3.64 5.78 -10.98
CA ALA A 134 -3.93 6.13 -12.37
C ALA A 134 -5.37 5.74 -12.75
N VAL A 135 -5.91 6.45 -13.72
CA VAL A 135 -7.15 6.10 -14.41
C VAL A 135 -6.79 5.25 -15.60
N ILE A 136 -7.22 3.99 -15.59
CA ILE A 136 -7.00 3.01 -16.66
C ILE A 136 -8.27 2.81 -17.48
N ILE A 137 -8.14 2.77 -18.79
CA ILE A 137 -9.22 2.51 -19.75
C ILE A 137 -8.82 1.32 -20.64
N ALA A 138 -9.76 0.43 -20.92
CA ALA A 138 -9.60 -0.69 -21.83
C ALA A 138 -9.23 -0.22 -23.25
N ALA A 139 -8.31 -0.92 -23.92
CA ALA A 139 -7.77 -0.50 -25.22
C ALA A 139 -8.84 -0.39 -26.31
N GLN A 140 -9.87 -1.26 -26.29
CA GLN A 140 -10.97 -1.26 -27.24
C GLN A 140 -12.01 -0.14 -26.98
N SER A 141 -11.96 0.54 -25.84
CA SER A 141 -12.86 1.66 -25.55
C SER A 141 -12.64 2.83 -26.54
N PRO A 142 -13.70 3.55 -26.94
CA PRO A 142 -13.58 4.77 -27.72
C PRO A 142 -12.92 5.92 -26.95
N ILE A 143 -12.86 5.84 -25.61
CA ILE A 143 -12.24 6.83 -24.73
C ILE A 143 -10.72 6.73 -24.87
N LYS A 144 -10.10 7.80 -25.37
CA LYS A 144 -8.64 7.87 -25.58
C LYS A 144 -7.93 8.80 -24.60
N ALA A 145 -8.65 9.77 -24.06
CA ALA A 145 -8.17 10.77 -23.13
C ALA A 145 -9.22 11.08 -22.05
N TRP A 146 -8.78 11.74 -20.96
CA TRP A 146 -9.68 12.16 -19.88
C TRP A 146 -10.89 12.99 -20.38
N GLY A 147 -10.64 13.93 -21.30
CA GLY A 147 -11.70 14.76 -21.85
C GLY A 147 -12.78 14.01 -22.63
N ASP A 148 -12.45 12.82 -23.17
CA ASP A 148 -13.43 11.96 -23.85
C ASP A 148 -14.40 11.34 -22.84
N LEU A 149 -13.87 10.86 -21.69
CA LEU A 149 -14.69 10.30 -20.61
C LEU A 149 -15.72 11.33 -20.11
N ALA A 150 -15.31 12.56 -19.88
CA ALA A 150 -16.19 13.62 -19.39
C ALA A 150 -17.30 14.02 -20.39
N LYS A 151 -17.13 13.73 -21.69
CA LYS A 151 -18.10 14.03 -22.76
C LYS A 151 -19.04 12.89 -23.10
N MET A 152 -18.86 11.71 -22.51
CA MET A 152 -19.74 10.57 -22.75
C MET A 152 -21.17 10.89 -22.28
N ARG A 153 -22.17 10.51 -23.08
CA ARG A 153 -23.59 10.70 -22.72
C ARG A 153 -24.11 9.55 -21.88
N ASP A 154 -23.67 8.33 -22.20
CA ASP A 154 -24.08 7.13 -21.50
C ASP A 154 -23.15 6.82 -20.35
N GLN A 155 -23.69 6.21 -19.29
CA GLN A 155 -22.91 5.74 -18.15
C GLN A 155 -21.90 4.68 -18.56
N GLN A 156 -20.67 4.85 -18.09
CA GLN A 156 -19.55 3.98 -18.36
C GLN A 156 -19.25 3.08 -17.16
N ASN A 157 -19.23 1.78 -17.35
CA ASN A 157 -18.98 0.81 -16.28
C ASN A 157 -17.49 0.86 -15.82
N PHE A 158 -17.27 1.18 -14.57
CA PHE A 158 -15.96 1.17 -13.91
C PHE A 158 -15.91 0.11 -12.82
N ALA A 159 -14.84 -0.66 -12.80
CA ALA A 159 -14.61 -1.66 -11.75
C ALA A 159 -14.17 -1.02 -10.43
N THR A 160 -14.66 -1.54 -9.32
CA THR A 160 -14.20 -1.23 -7.98
C THR A 160 -14.16 -2.49 -7.10
N SER A 161 -13.34 -2.50 -6.06
CA SER A 161 -13.22 -3.65 -5.14
C SER A 161 -14.26 -3.65 -4.02
N GLY A 162 -14.99 -2.55 -3.86
CA GLY A 162 -15.97 -2.36 -2.79
C GLY A 162 -15.52 -1.33 -1.74
N PRO A 163 -16.34 -1.05 -0.71
CA PRO A 163 -16.22 0.12 0.16
C PRO A 163 -14.87 0.33 0.86
N GLY A 164 -14.13 -0.74 1.18
CA GLY A 164 -12.79 -0.64 1.78
C GLY A 164 -11.68 -0.35 0.77
N GLY A 165 -11.96 -0.43 -0.52
CA GLY A 165 -10.96 -0.23 -1.57
C GLY A 165 -10.72 1.23 -1.89
N ALA A 166 -9.45 1.62 -2.08
CA ALA A 166 -9.12 2.95 -2.55
C ALA A 166 -9.84 3.30 -3.85
N ASN A 167 -9.84 2.39 -4.81
CA ASN A 167 -10.52 2.56 -6.09
C ASN A 167 -12.02 2.84 -5.97
N PHE A 168 -12.69 2.27 -4.95
CA PHE A 168 -14.10 2.56 -4.71
C PHE A 168 -14.30 4.02 -4.28
N VAL A 169 -13.58 4.45 -3.26
CA VAL A 169 -13.72 5.81 -2.69
C VAL A 169 -13.28 6.87 -3.71
N GLU A 170 -12.18 6.64 -4.39
CA GLU A 170 -11.63 7.56 -5.38
C GLU A 170 -12.57 7.72 -6.59
N THR A 171 -13.09 6.60 -7.13
CA THR A 171 -14.04 6.62 -8.24
C THR A 171 -15.33 7.31 -7.83
N LEU A 172 -15.85 6.99 -6.63
CA LEU A 172 -17.08 7.58 -6.11
C LEU A 172 -16.96 9.09 -5.96
N ALA A 173 -15.92 9.56 -5.29
CA ALA A 173 -15.70 10.97 -5.02
C ALA A 173 -15.43 11.77 -6.31
N LEU A 174 -14.58 11.28 -7.22
CA LEU A 174 -14.34 11.92 -8.51
C LEU A 174 -15.61 11.99 -9.37
N THR A 175 -16.40 10.90 -9.39
CA THR A 175 -17.68 10.86 -10.12
C THR A 175 -18.65 11.90 -9.60
N ALA A 176 -18.77 12.04 -8.27
CA ALA A 176 -19.68 12.99 -7.65
C ALA A 176 -19.25 14.45 -7.88
N ILE A 177 -17.97 14.77 -7.67
CA ILE A 177 -17.45 16.15 -7.77
C ILE A 177 -17.40 16.62 -9.22
N LEU A 178 -16.93 15.76 -10.13
CA LEU A 178 -16.74 16.12 -11.55
C LEU A 178 -17.96 15.76 -12.42
N LYS A 179 -19.03 15.20 -11.81
CA LYS A 179 -20.25 14.77 -12.50
C LYS A 179 -19.97 13.83 -13.69
N LEU A 180 -19.03 12.89 -13.48
CA LEU A 180 -18.63 11.98 -14.54
C LEU A 180 -19.73 10.94 -14.83
N PRO A 181 -19.92 10.54 -16.07
CA PRO A 181 -20.89 9.51 -16.45
C PRO A 181 -20.36 8.11 -16.13
N ILE A 182 -20.04 7.85 -14.85
CA ILE A 182 -19.50 6.57 -14.39
C ILE A 182 -20.55 5.81 -13.58
N LYS A 183 -20.75 4.54 -13.94
CA LYS A 183 -21.46 3.53 -13.17
C LYS A 183 -20.44 2.61 -12.51
N MET A 184 -20.39 2.60 -11.19
CA MET A 184 -19.49 1.75 -10.44
C MET A 184 -20.03 0.33 -10.33
N LEU A 185 -19.22 -0.66 -10.68
CA LEU A 185 -19.49 -2.08 -10.47
C LEU A 185 -18.48 -2.60 -9.44
N SER A 186 -18.99 -3.07 -8.29
CA SER A 186 -18.15 -3.52 -7.17
C SER A 186 -17.96 -5.04 -7.19
N GLY A 187 -16.89 -5.51 -6.50
CA GLY A 187 -16.58 -6.92 -6.32
C GLY A 187 -15.34 -7.40 -7.08
N TYR A 188 -14.71 -6.54 -7.85
CA TYR A 188 -13.49 -6.87 -8.60
C TYR A 188 -12.26 -6.88 -7.69
N ASN A 189 -11.57 -8.01 -7.64
CA ASN A 189 -10.40 -8.23 -6.81
C ASN A 189 -9.26 -8.85 -7.61
N GLY A 190 -8.02 -8.63 -7.19
CA GLY A 190 -6.85 -9.19 -7.89
C GLY A 190 -6.69 -8.63 -9.29
N THR A 191 -6.94 -9.44 -10.32
CA THR A 191 -6.91 -9.09 -11.75
C THR A 191 -8.28 -9.19 -12.44
N ASP A 192 -9.35 -9.33 -11.68
CA ASP A 192 -10.71 -9.51 -12.23
C ASP A 192 -11.13 -8.33 -13.10
N ASP A 193 -10.76 -7.11 -12.71
CA ASP A 193 -11.03 -5.89 -13.48
C ASP A 193 -10.31 -5.89 -14.84
N GLN A 194 -9.09 -6.39 -14.92
CA GLN A 194 -8.33 -6.50 -16.16
C GLN A 194 -8.98 -7.53 -17.11
N LEU A 195 -9.42 -8.66 -16.56
CA LEU A 195 -10.13 -9.68 -17.33
C LEU A 195 -11.48 -9.15 -17.83
N ALA A 196 -12.22 -8.42 -16.99
CA ALA A 196 -13.51 -7.81 -17.35
C ALA A 196 -13.36 -6.71 -18.42
N MET A 197 -12.27 -5.89 -18.33
CA MET A 197 -11.91 -4.94 -19.39
C MET A 197 -11.67 -5.64 -20.73
N ARG A 198 -10.93 -6.75 -20.74
CA ARG A 198 -10.68 -7.52 -21.97
C ARG A 198 -11.96 -8.12 -22.57
N ARG A 199 -12.92 -8.50 -21.73
CA ARG A 199 -14.24 -9.01 -22.19
C ARG A 199 -15.24 -7.91 -22.56
N GLY A 200 -14.90 -6.62 -22.29
CA GLY A 200 -15.77 -5.49 -22.56
C GLY A 200 -16.94 -5.31 -21.56
N GLU A 201 -16.87 -5.99 -20.42
CA GLU A 201 -17.89 -5.88 -19.34
C GLU A 201 -17.78 -4.54 -18.61
N ILE A 202 -16.58 -4.04 -18.47
CA ILE A 202 -16.24 -2.72 -17.93
C ILE A 202 -15.27 -2.02 -18.89
N ILE A 203 -15.25 -0.69 -18.80
CA ILE A 203 -14.33 0.09 -19.65
C ILE A 203 -13.12 0.61 -18.91
N GLY A 204 -13.14 0.69 -17.57
CA GLY A 204 -12.04 1.26 -16.83
C GLY A 204 -12.10 1.02 -15.33
N SER A 205 -11.08 1.51 -14.66
CA SER A 205 -10.92 1.51 -13.20
C SER A 205 -9.99 2.65 -12.78
N ILE A 206 -9.95 2.98 -11.49
CA ILE A 206 -8.89 3.78 -10.89
C ILE A 206 -8.07 2.84 -10.01
N GLY A 207 -6.76 2.81 -10.18
CA GLY A 207 -5.95 1.85 -9.45
C GLY A 207 -4.49 2.26 -9.28
N SER A 208 -3.75 1.46 -8.52
CA SER A 208 -2.30 1.58 -8.43
C SER A 208 -1.68 1.31 -9.80
N ARG A 209 -0.85 2.22 -10.28
CA ARG A 209 -0.23 2.13 -11.60
C ARG A 209 0.48 0.80 -11.81
N SER A 210 1.32 0.39 -10.84
CA SER A 210 2.08 -0.86 -10.91
C SER A 210 1.21 -2.13 -11.05
N SER A 211 -0.08 -2.06 -10.70
CA SER A 211 -1.01 -3.18 -10.88
C SER A 211 -1.45 -3.36 -12.33
N PHE A 212 -1.41 -2.28 -13.12
CA PHE A 212 -1.86 -2.27 -14.51
C PHE A 212 -0.72 -2.16 -15.53
N GLU A 213 0.53 -2.01 -15.10
CA GLU A 213 1.66 -1.78 -16.00
C GLU A 213 1.76 -2.86 -17.08
N GLN A 214 1.78 -4.15 -16.71
CA GLN A 214 1.79 -5.25 -17.67
C GLN A 214 0.57 -5.27 -18.58
N PHE A 215 -0.61 -4.91 -18.05
CA PHE A 215 -1.83 -4.86 -18.85
C PHE A 215 -1.74 -3.80 -19.95
N VAL A 216 -1.17 -2.64 -19.63
CA VAL A 216 -0.94 -1.55 -20.59
C VAL A 216 0.18 -1.91 -21.56
N ASN A 217 1.32 -2.42 -21.09
CA ASN A 217 2.45 -2.82 -21.93
C ASN A 217 2.09 -3.93 -22.93
N ASN A 218 1.15 -4.81 -22.56
CA ASN A 218 0.58 -5.81 -23.45
C ASN A 218 -0.49 -5.25 -24.43
N GLY A 219 -0.75 -3.95 -24.42
CA GLY A 219 -1.67 -3.28 -25.34
C GLY A 219 -3.15 -3.47 -25.00
N TYR A 220 -3.50 -3.97 -23.79
CA TYR A 220 -4.88 -4.21 -23.39
C TYR A 220 -5.58 -3.01 -22.77
N GLY A 221 -4.83 -1.97 -22.39
CA GLY A 221 -5.35 -0.75 -21.79
C GLY A 221 -4.47 0.46 -22.06
N ARG A 222 -4.89 1.60 -21.55
CA ARG A 222 -4.11 2.85 -21.54
C ARG A 222 -4.41 3.66 -20.29
N PHE A 223 -3.43 4.38 -19.81
CA PHE A 223 -3.62 5.39 -18.77
C PHE A 223 -4.08 6.71 -19.40
N ILE A 224 -5.14 7.31 -18.85
CA ILE A 224 -5.69 8.59 -19.34
C ILE A 224 -5.56 9.71 -18.31
N GLY A 225 -5.03 9.43 -17.13
CA GLY A 225 -4.72 10.39 -16.07
C GLY A 225 -3.96 9.72 -14.93
N GLN A 226 -3.09 10.45 -14.25
CA GLN A 226 -2.32 9.97 -13.11
C GLN A 226 -2.37 10.94 -11.92
N PHE A 227 -2.30 10.39 -10.71
CA PHE A 227 -2.25 11.12 -9.45
C PHE A 227 -0.83 11.02 -8.88
N GLY A 228 -0.02 12.04 -9.08
CA GLY A 228 1.42 11.93 -8.90
C GLY A 228 2.05 11.07 -10.01
N GLY A 229 3.27 10.57 -9.79
CA GLY A 229 4.00 9.82 -10.80
C GLY A 229 4.77 10.72 -11.77
N VAL A 230 5.61 10.10 -12.59
CA VAL A 230 6.63 10.80 -13.39
C VAL A 230 6.46 10.60 -14.91
N GLU A 231 5.44 9.89 -15.33
CA GLU A 231 5.25 9.59 -16.76
C GLU A 231 4.80 10.82 -17.54
N LYS A 232 5.61 11.19 -18.51
CA LYS A 232 5.40 12.41 -19.32
C LYS A 232 4.19 12.31 -20.25
N ASP A 233 3.87 11.10 -20.71
CA ASP A 233 2.81 10.86 -21.70
C ASP A 233 1.43 10.67 -21.06
N VAL A 234 1.35 10.65 -19.72
CA VAL A 234 0.08 10.53 -18.98
C VAL A 234 -0.21 11.85 -18.26
N PRO A 235 -1.34 12.52 -18.55
CA PRO A 235 -1.66 13.81 -17.93
C PRO A 235 -1.78 13.70 -16.40
N GLN A 236 -1.32 14.72 -15.69
CA GLN A 236 -1.55 14.84 -14.24
C GLN A 236 -3.00 15.22 -13.96
N MET A 237 -3.65 14.47 -13.07
CA MET A 237 -5.02 14.81 -12.66
C MET A 237 -5.10 16.18 -12.01
N ALA A 238 -4.04 16.65 -11.35
CA ALA A 238 -3.96 17.99 -10.79
C ALA A 238 -4.15 19.09 -11.84
N ASP A 239 -3.61 18.91 -13.05
CA ASP A 239 -3.77 19.85 -14.15
C ASP A 239 -5.17 19.76 -14.78
N LEU A 240 -5.72 18.53 -14.87
CA LEU A 240 -7.02 18.27 -15.49
C LEU A 240 -8.20 18.79 -14.66
N VAL A 241 -8.04 18.95 -13.35
CA VAL A 241 -9.10 19.45 -12.44
C VAL A 241 -8.89 20.89 -11.99
N LYS A 242 -7.88 21.57 -12.52
CA LYS A 242 -7.51 22.93 -12.13
C LYS A 242 -8.71 23.89 -12.21
N GLY A 243 -8.91 24.65 -11.13
CA GLY A 243 -10.03 25.59 -10.98
C GLY A 243 -11.27 24.99 -10.29
N ASN A 244 -11.29 23.66 -10.06
CA ASN A 244 -12.29 23.02 -9.20
C ASN A 244 -11.67 22.70 -7.82
N VAL A 245 -11.91 23.56 -6.84
CA VAL A 245 -11.28 23.51 -5.52
C VAL A 245 -11.50 22.14 -4.80
N GLU A 246 -12.70 21.57 -4.92
CA GLU A 246 -13.02 20.27 -4.30
C GLU A 246 -12.26 19.13 -4.99
N ALA A 247 -12.22 19.14 -6.32
CA ALA A 247 -11.48 18.14 -7.08
C ALA A 247 -9.98 18.25 -6.84
N GLU A 248 -9.42 19.46 -6.76
CA GLU A 248 -8.01 19.68 -6.43
C GLU A 248 -7.64 19.13 -5.04
N ARG A 249 -8.52 19.33 -4.04
CA ARG A 249 -8.33 18.75 -2.69
C ARG A 249 -8.34 17.21 -2.73
N LEU A 250 -9.30 16.63 -3.43
CA LEU A 250 -9.39 15.19 -3.60
C LEU A 250 -8.16 14.62 -4.32
N VAL A 251 -7.72 15.26 -5.40
CA VAL A 251 -6.53 14.84 -6.17
C VAL A 251 -5.28 14.87 -5.29
N ARG A 252 -5.09 15.92 -4.47
CA ARG A 252 -3.97 15.95 -3.50
C ARG A 252 -4.04 14.80 -2.50
N LEU A 253 -5.23 14.49 -1.98
CA LEU A 253 -5.42 13.36 -1.06
C LEU A 253 -5.07 12.02 -1.73
N ILE A 254 -5.54 11.79 -2.95
CA ILE A 254 -5.25 10.58 -3.72
C ILE A 254 -3.75 10.46 -4.02
N THR A 255 -3.09 11.55 -4.38
CA THR A 255 -1.64 11.59 -4.61
C THR A 255 -0.87 11.17 -3.36
N ALA A 256 -1.18 11.78 -2.20
CA ALA A 256 -0.53 11.43 -0.93
C ALA A 256 -0.72 9.96 -0.52
N GLN A 257 -1.83 9.33 -0.92
CA GLN A 257 -2.05 7.89 -0.69
C GLN A 257 -1.10 7.01 -1.51
N GLY A 258 -0.73 7.45 -2.71
CA GLY A 258 0.27 6.77 -3.55
C GLY A 258 1.65 6.73 -2.90
N ASP A 259 2.01 7.74 -2.11
CA ASP A 259 3.32 7.86 -1.46
C ASP A 259 3.55 6.83 -0.35
N ILE A 260 2.48 6.28 0.23
CA ILE A 260 2.52 5.27 1.30
C ILE A 260 1.95 3.91 0.85
N ALA A 261 2.12 3.55 -0.41
CA ALA A 261 1.59 2.30 -0.95
C ALA A 261 2.34 1.05 -0.46
N ARG A 262 1.70 -0.12 -0.61
CA ARG A 262 2.32 -1.45 -0.33
C ARG A 262 2.78 -1.60 1.13
N LEU A 263 1.93 -1.20 2.04
CA LEU A 263 2.16 -1.28 3.48
C LEU A 263 2.24 -2.72 3.98
N THR A 264 3.10 -2.97 4.97
CA THR A 264 3.17 -4.21 5.76
C THR A 264 3.07 -3.87 7.23
N ALA A 265 2.16 -4.52 7.94
CA ALA A 265 1.97 -4.36 9.38
C ALA A 265 1.58 -5.68 10.05
N GLY A 266 1.66 -5.69 11.37
CA GLY A 266 1.06 -6.71 12.22
C GLY A 266 -0.07 -6.13 13.09
N PRO A 267 -0.73 -6.95 13.92
CA PRO A 267 -1.70 -6.48 14.89
C PRO A 267 -1.09 -5.49 15.88
N PRO A 268 -1.89 -4.76 16.67
CA PRO A 268 -1.37 -3.96 17.77
C PRO A 268 -0.55 -4.78 18.75
N ASP A 269 0.38 -4.14 19.43
CA ASP A 269 1.10 -4.65 20.60
C ASP A 269 1.98 -5.89 20.35
N ILE A 270 2.53 -6.06 19.15
CA ILE A 270 3.60 -7.06 18.95
C ILE A 270 4.76 -6.72 19.88
N PRO A 271 5.28 -7.69 20.69
CA PRO A 271 6.40 -7.41 21.61
C PRO A 271 7.62 -6.84 20.88
N ALA A 272 8.30 -5.91 21.51
CA ALA A 272 9.38 -5.14 20.88
C ALA A 272 10.49 -5.99 20.24
N PRO A 273 10.96 -7.12 20.83
CA PRO A 273 11.96 -7.97 20.20
C PRO A 273 11.47 -8.57 18.87
N GLN A 274 10.24 -9.13 18.84
CA GLN A 274 9.67 -9.72 17.63
C GLN A 274 9.43 -8.65 16.55
N LEU A 275 8.91 -7.48 16.94
CA LEU A 275 8.69 -6.37 16.00
C LEU A 275 10.03 -5.86 15.45
N SER A 276 11.08 -5.77 16.26
CA SER A 276 12.42 -5.38 15.84
C SER A 276 12.98 -6.38 14.81
N ALA A 277 12.87 -7.68 15.07
CA ALA A 277 13.32 -8.71 14.15
C ALA A 277 12.56 -8.68 12.82
N LEU A 278 11.23 -8.46 12.84
CA LEU A 278 10.41 -8.32 11.63
C LEU A 278 10.81 -7.08 10.82
N ARG A 279 11.04 -5.94 11.47
CA ARG A 279 11.48 -4.70 10.82
C ARG A 279 12.86 -4.86 10.18
N GLU A 280 13.79 -5.48 10.90
CA GLU A 280 15.13 -5.73 10.39
C GLU A 280 15.12 -6.71 9.20
N ALA A 281 14.35 -7.80 9.28
CA ALA A 281 14.17 -8.73 8.18
C ALA A 281 13.52 -8.06 6.96
N TYR A 282 12.52 -7.21 7.18
CA TYR A 282 11.88 -6.43 6.13
C TYR A 282 12.88 -5.49 5.46
N LYS A 283 13.67 -4.75 6.23
CA LYS A 283 14.71 -3.84 5.73
C LYS A 283 15.72 -4.61 4.87
N GLN A 284 16.28 -5.70 5.39
CA GLN A 284 17.23 -6.55 4.66
C GLN A 284 16.61 -7.12 3.37
N SER A 285 15.32 -7.44 3.39
CA SER A 285 14.59 -7.89 2.20
C SER A 285 14.51 -6.80 1.13
N MET A 286 14.19 -5.56 1.49
CA MET A 286 14.10 -4.46 0.54
C MET A 286 15.47 -4.04 -0.04
N GLU A 287 16.54 -4.23 0.73
CA GLU A 287 17.92 -3.95 0.32
C GLU A 287 18.57 -5.13 -0.44
N ASP A 288 17.90 -6.27 -0.52
CA ASP A 288 18.37 -7.46 -1.24
C ASP A 288 18.40 -7.22 -2.75
N LYS A 289 19.58 -7.40 -3.35
CA LYS A 289 19.78 -7.17 -4.79
C LYS A 289 18.96 -8.13 -5.67
N ASP A 290 18.73 -9.38 -5.21
CA ASP A 290 17.93 -10.34 -5.95
C ASP A 290 16.45 -9.95 -5.91
N LEU A 291 15.95 -9.46 -4.75
CA LEU A 291 14.61 -8.90 -4.67
C LEU A 291 14.45 -7.73 -5.62
N GLN A 292 15.38 -6.77 -5.60
CA GLN A 292 15.32 -5.58 -6.46
C GLN A 292 15.35 -5.95 -7.95
N ALA A 293 16.24 -6.86 -8.35
CA ALA A 293 16.31 -7.35 -9.73
C ALA A 293 15.02 -8.06 -10.16
N ARG A 294 14.42 -8.86 -9.26
CA ARG A 294 13.15 -9.53 -9.50
C ARG A 294 11.98 -8.56 -9.56
N ALA A 295 11.96 -7.54 -8.71
CA ALA A 295 10.96 -6.49 -8.71
C ALA A 295 10.98 -5.70 -10.02
N ILE A 296 12.16 -5.35 -10.55
CA ILE A 296 12.31 -4.72 -11.86
C ILE A 296 11.70 -5.59 -12.96
N LYS A 297 12.02 -6.90 -12.99
CA LYS A 297 11.45 -7.84 -13.98
C LYS A 297 9.93 -7.96 -13.91
N LEU A 298 9.36 -7.75 -12.72
CA LEU A 298 7.93 -7.79 -12.47
C LEU A 298 7.25 -6.41 -12.66
N GLU A 299 8.01 -5.39 -13.05
CA GLU A 299 7.52 -4.00 -13.14
C GLU A 299 6.91 -3.51 -11.82
N LYS A 300 7.58 -3.83 -10.71
CA LYS A 300 7.18 -3.47 -9.35
C LYS A 300 8.23 -2.55 -8.74
N PRO A 301 8.02 -1.23 -8.71
CA PRO A 301 8.98 -0.31 -8.09
C PRO A 301 9.20 -0.65 -6.60
N VAL A 302 10.42 -0.42 -6.12
CA VAL A 302 10.80 -0.60 -4.72
C VAL A 302 11.36 0.72 -4.19
N GLU A 303 10.59 1.36 -3.32
CA GLU A 303 10.93 2.62 -2.64
C GLU A 303 10.50 2.50 -1.17
N PRO A 304 11.32 1.86 -0.34
CA PRO A 304 10.89 1.46 0.99
C PRO A 304 10.90 2.61 2.01
N LEU A 305 9.99 2.51 3.00
CA LEU A 305 10.09 3.13 4.32
C LEU A 305 10.02 2.04 5.38
N TYR A 306 10.55 2.33 6.56
CA TYR A 306 10.70 1.32 7.61
C TYR A 306 10.08 1.76 8.93
N GLY A 307 9.48 0.81 9.63
CA GLY A 307 9.07 0.89 11.02
C GLY A 307 8.36 2.19 11.43
N VAL A 308 9.07 3.02 12.19
CA VAL A 308 8.53 4.26 12.77
C VAL A 308 8.21 5.33 11.72
N ASP A 309 8.95 5.37 10.62
CA ASP A 309 8.69 6.33 9.54
C ASP A 309 7.38 6.01 8.81
N VAL A 310 7.07 4.72 8.66
CA VAL A 310 5.76 4.30 8.13
C VAL A 310 4.63 4.66 9.10
N ALA A 311 4.82 4.42 10.40
CA ALA A 311 3.85 4.79 11.42
C ALA A 311 3.55 6.30 11.39
N LYS A 312 4.61 7.12 11.27
CA LYS A 312 4.49 8.58 11.14
C LYS A 312 3.73 8.95 9.87
N ALA A 313 4.10 8.42 8.71
CA ALA A 313 3.45 8.70 7.43
C ALA A 313 1.94 8.33 7.44
N VAL A 314 1.58 7.19 8.04
CA VAL A 314 0.17 6.79 8.19
C VAL A 314 -0.58 7.72 9.14
N THR A 315 0.05 8.14 10.25
CA THR A 315 -0.56 9.08 11.19
C THR A 315 -0.80 10.44 10.54
N GLU A 316 0.15 10.93 9.74
CA GLU A 316 0.01 12.17 8.97
C GLU A 316 -1.11 12.03 7.91
N ALA A 317 -1.21 10.89 7.24
CA ALA A 317 -2.28 10.62 6.28
C ALA A 317 -3.67 10.55 6.92
N LEU A 318 -3.77 10.19 8.20
CA LEU A 318 -5.01 10.20 8.99
C LEU A 318 -5.34 11.60 9.55
N ASN A 319 -4.38 12.53 9.58
CA ASN A 319 -4.60 13.89 10.07
C ASN A 319 -5.13 14.79 8.94
N GLN A 320 -6.42 14.65 8.62
CA GLN A 320 -7.09 15.39 7.55
C GLN A 320 -8.02 16.48 8.10
N SER A 321 -8.23 17.51 7.30
CA SER A 321 -9.17 18.58 7.66
C SER A 321 -10.62 18.08 7.70
N PRO A 322 -11.51 18.74 8.48
CA PRO A 322 -12.93 18.39 8.50
C PRO A 322 -13.58 18.39 7.12
N GLU A 323 -13.18 19.28 6.21
CA GLU A 323 -13.71 19.36 4.84
C GLU A 323 -13.39 18.09 4.04
N VAL A 324 -12.16 17.58 4.15
CA VAL A 324 -11.74 16.32 3.50
C VAL A 324 -12.51 15.14 4.08
N ILE A 325 -12.65 15.08 5.41
CA ILE A 325 -13.42 14.02 6.07
C ILE A 325 -14.88 14.04 5.63
N ASN A 326 -15.51 15.21 5.58
CA ASN A 326 -16.91 15.36 5.14
C ASN A 326 -17.09 14.91 3.69
N LEU A 327 -16.14 15.24 2.81
CA LEU A 327 -16.16 14.79 1.42
C LEU A 327 -16.14 13.27 1.30
N LEU A 328 -15.34 12.59 2.11
CA LEU A 328 -15.31 11.13 2.18
C LEU A 328 -16.63 10.56 2.73
N VAL A 329 -17.18 11.13 3.81
CA VAL A 329 -18.45 10.71 4.43
C VAL A 329 -19.61 10.85 3.45
N GLU A 330 -19.71 11.99 2.74
CA GLU A 330 -20.73 12.21 1.71
C GLU A 330 -20.58 11.21 0.55
N GLY A 331 -19.34 10.95 0.12
CA GLY A 331 -19.05 9.93 -0.88
C GLY A 331 -19.65 8.58 -0.48
N PHE A 332 -19.35 8.09 0.73
CA PHE A 332 -19.90 6.81 1.21
C PHE A 332 -21.43 6.82 1.39
N SER A 333 -22.05 7.96 1.68
CA SER A 333 -23.50 8.05 1.84
C SER A 333 -24.25 8.01 0.50
N LYS A 334 -23.67 8.59 -0.54
CA LYS A 334 -24.25 8.64 -1.91
C LYS A 334 -24.02 7.34 -2.71
N GLY A 335 -23.11 6.48 -2.26
CA GLY A 335 -22.80 5.19 -2.91
C GLY A 335 -23.64 4.01 -2.40
N LYS A 336 -24.64 4.28 -1.56
CA LYS A 336 -25.69 3.34 -1.13
C LYS A 336 -26.89 3.46 -2.08
#